data_c1daddfb632ff3c5fdd3661b5edd821f
#
_entry.id   c1daddfb632ff3c5fdd3661b5edd821f
#
_cell.length_a   1.000
_cell.length_b   1.000
_cell.length_c   1.000
_cell.angle_alpha   90.00
_cell.angle_beta   90.00
_cell.angle_gamma   90.00
#
_symmetry.space_group_name_H-M   'P 1'
#
loop_
_entity.id
_entity.type
_entity.pdbx_description
1 polymer ?
#
loop_
_entity_poly.entity_id
_entity_poly.type
_entity_poly.pdbx_seq_one_letter_code
_entity_poly.pdbx_strand_id
1 'polypeptide(L)'
;YISSTRVEYSTSDLYDYSLFLNCLLNYYILTRDVKYGDLAKNYAAYIIFNHYQPSNGMFTKTARYEARIPVKRAPVIDYNTLSSNSIMADNLLLLYKITGNDIYIKTFKQQIYNIQPQLIGSGPFMAGWGMQVLNYLTEELTLSTEQQ
;
A
#
# COMPACT_ATOMS: atom_id res chain seq x y z
N TYR A 1 21.83 36.15 19.70
CA TYR A 1 21.00 35.82 18.55
C TYR A 1 20.89 34.32 18.47
N ILE A 2 19.78 33.76 18.96
CA ILE A 2 19.46 32.33 18.83
C ILE A 2 18.66 32.22 17.52
N SER A 3 19.33 31.75 16.47
CA SER A 3 18.66 31.33 15.25
C SER A 3 17.73 30.17 15.59
N SER A 4 16.42 30.39 15.55
CA SER A 4 15.43 29.32 15.60
C SER A 4 15.56 28.53 14.31
N THR A 5 16.36 27.46 14.32
CA THR A 5 16.33 26.44 13.28
C THR A 5 14.92 25.83 13.28
N ARG A 6 14.09 26.32 12.37
CA ARG A 6 12.83 25.70 12.03
C ARG A 6 13.17 24.31 11.50
N VAL A 7 13.02 23.30 12.33
CA VAL A 7 13.07 21.92 11.87
C VAL A 7 11.90 21.77 10.90
N GLU A 8 12.18 21.88 9.61
CA GLU A 8 11.22 21.48 8.60
C GLU A 8 11.07 19.98 8.77
N TYR A 9 9.98 19.55 9.38
CA TYR A 9 9.58 18.15 9.34
C TYR A 9 9.39 17.82 7.88
N SER A 10 10.34 17.09 7.31
CA SER A 10 10.15 16.42 6.04
C SER A 10 8.91 15.54 6.22
N THR A 11 7.82 15.92 5.57
CA THR A 11 6.64 15.07 5.56
C THR A 11 7.03 13.78 4.87
N SER A 12 7.04 12.69 5.62
CA SER A 12 7.32 11.36 5.06
C SER A 12 6.35 11.13 3.90
N ASP A 13 6.87 10.67 2.77
CA ASP A 13 6.02 10.38 1.64
C ASP A 13 5.36 9.00 1.78
N LEU A 14 4.45 8.69 0.88
CA LEU A 14 3.75 7.41 0.89
C LEU A 14 4.71 6.20 0.89
N TYR A 15 5.89 6.33 0.27
CA TYR A 15 6.87 5.26 0.18
C TYR A 15 7.33 4.82 1.57
N ASP A 16 7.72 5.77 2.42
CA ASP A 16 8.18 5.49 3.78
C ASP A 16 7.06 4.86 4.62
N TYR A 17 5.85 5.42 4.53
CA TYR A 17 4.69 4.88 5.24
C TYR A 17 4.32 3.48 4.77
N SER A 18 4.36 3.21 3.45
CA SER A 18 4.00 1.90 2.91
C SER A 18 4.98 0.81 3.32
N LEU A 19 6.28 1.11 3.32
CA LEU A 19 7.32 0.19 3.79
C LEU A 19 7.21 -0.07 5.29
N PHE A 20 6.99 0.97 6.09
CA PHE A 20 6.85 0.81 7.54
C PHE A 20 5.61 -0.01 7.89
N LEU A 21 4.49 0.24 7.23
CA LEU A 21 3.28 -0.58 7.39
C LEU A 21 3.54 -2.04 7.01
N ASN A 22 4.23 -2.29 5.89
CA ASN A 22 4.59 -3.64 5.47
C ASN A 22 5.44 -4.36 6.52
N CYS A 23 6.43 -3.66 7.09
CA CYS A 23 7.25 -4.20 8.19
C CYS A 23 6.39 -4.57 9.41
N LEU A 24 5.47 -3.71 9.85
CA LEU A 24 4.59 -3.97 10.99
C LEU A 24 3.68 -5.18 10.76
N LEU A 25 3.10 -5.29 9.56
CA LEU A 25 2.20 -6.39 9.20
C LEU A 25 2.95 -7.73 9.20
N ASN A 26 4.13 -7.78 8.56
CA ASN A 26 4.95 -8.98 8.54
C ASN A 26 5.46 -9.36 9.94
N TYR A 27 5.86 -8.38 10.74
CA TYR A 27 6.26 -8.64 12.13
C TYR A 27 5.11 -9.21 12.96
N TYR A 28 3.90 -8.66 12.82
CA TYR A 28 2.71 -9.21 13.48
C TYR A 28 2.40 -10.64 13.01
N ILE A 29 2.51 -10.92 11.71
CA ILE A 29 2.28 -12.27 11.19
C ILE A 29 3.24 -13.29 11.81
N LEU A 30 4.52 -12.91 11.97
CA LEU A 30 5.55 -13.78 12.52
C LEU A 30 5.43 -13.97 14.03
N THR A 31 5.17 -12.89 14.77
CA THR A 31 5.25 -12.92 16.24
C THR A 31 3.90 -13.11 16.94
N ARG A 32 2.81 -12.78 16.25
CA ARG A 32 1.45 -12.68 16.81
C ARG A 32 1.33 -11.66 17.97
N ASP A 33 2.28 -10.75 18.10
CA ASP A 33 2.22 -9.69 19.11
C ASP A 33 1.16 -8.64 18.71
N VAL A 34 0.07 -8.64 19.48
CA VAL A 34 -1.12 -7.79 19.23
C VAL A 34 -0.77 -6.30 19.16
N LYS A 35 0.23 -5.85 19.92
CA LYS A 35 0.71 -4.47 19.91
C LYS A 35 1.08 -4.01 18.49
N TYR A 36 1.79 -4.85 17.73
CA TYR A 36 2.20 -4.51 16.36
C TYR A 36 1.05 -4.64 15.37
N GLY A 37 0.12 -5.55 15.60
CA GLY A 37 -1.12 -5.63 14.83
C GLY A 37 -1.99 -4.38 14.96
N ASP A 38 -2.15 -3.86 16.17
CA ASP A 38 -2.90 -2.64 16.42
C ASP A 38 -2.18 -1.40 15.87
N LEU A 39 -0.86 -1.35 16.00
CA LEU A 39 -0.05 -0.30 15.40
C LEU A 39 -0.19 -0.30 13.88
N ALA A 40 -0.14 -1.46 13.23
CA ALA A 40 -0.32 -1.61 11.79
C ALA A 40 -1.70 -1.12 11.33
N LYS A 41 -2.79 -1.46 12.05
CA LYS A 41 -4.15 -0.97 11.76
C LYS A 41 -4.23 0.56 11.84
N ASN A 42 -3.63 1.16 12.86
CA ASN A 42 -3.61 2.62 13.04
C ASN A 42 -2.84 3.31 11.90
N TYR A 43 -1.69 2.76 11.50
CA TYR A 43 -0.93 3.28 10.35
C TYR A 43 -1.70 3.11 9.03
N ALA A 44 -2.35 1.96 8.82
CA ALA A 44 -3.19 1.74 7.66
C ALA A 44 -4.34 2.75 7.58
N ALA A 45 -5.03 3.01 8.69
CA ALA A 45 -6.09 4.01 8.77
C ALA A 45 -5.56 5.42 8.44
N TYR A 46 -4.38 5.78 8.97
CA TYR A 46 -3.73 7.05 8.66
C TYR A 46 -3.40 7.19 7.16
N ILE A 47 -2.80 6.15 6.55
CA ILE A 47 -2.44 6.16 5.12
C ILE A 47 -3.70 6.26 4.26
N ILE A 48 -4.73 5.48 4.56
CA ILE A 48 -6.00 5.51 3.82
C ILE A 48 -6.63 6.90 3.92
N PHE A 49 -6.69 7.47 5.11
CA PHE A 49 -7.29 8.80 5.31
C PHE A 49 -6.54 9.89 4.54
N ASN A 50 -5.20 9.87 4.53
CA ASN A 50 -4.40 10.97 3.99
C ASN A 50 -3.98 10.79 2.52
N HIS A 51 -3.86 9.57 2.03
CA HIS A 51 -3.27 9.30 0.71
C HIS A 51 -4.22 8.64 -0.29
N TYR A 52 -5.27 7.95 0.17
CA TYR A 52 -6.16 7.20 -0.72
C TYR A 52 -7.04 8.10 -1.58
N GLN A 53 -7.12 7.79 -2.89
CA GLN A 53 -8.00 8.44 -3.87
C GLN A 53 -9.14 7.49 -4.26
N PRO A 54 -10.37 7.70 -3.81
CA PRO A 54 -11.49 6.83 -4.15
C PRO A 54 -11.83 6.77 -5.64
N SER A 55 -11.49 7.83 -6.39
CA SER A 55 -11.79 7.94 -7.82
C SER A 55 -11.04 6.91 -8.69
N ASN A 56 -9.86 6.47 -8.24
CA ASN A 56 -9.02 5.53 -8.99
C ASN A 56 -8.44 4.40 -8.13
N GLY A 57 -8.78 4.33 -6.85
CA GLY A 57 -8.27 3.29 -5.95
C GLY A 57 -6.79 3.38 -5.60
N MET A 58 -6.09 4.44 -6.05
CA MET A 58 -4.66 4.61 -5.85
C MET A 58 -4.35 5.49 -4.63
N PHE A 59 -3.11 5.42 -4.19
CA PHE A 59 -2.59 6.26 -3.11
C PHE A 59 -1.66 7.32 -3.68
N THR A 60 -1.84 8.57 -3.25
CA THR A 60 -1.00 9.68 -3.67
C THR A 60 0.31 9.72 -2.91
N LYS A 61 1.40 10.13 -3.57
CA LYS A 61 2.71 10.27 -2.95
C LYS A 61 2.66 11.19 -1.72
N THR A 62 1.97 12.32 -1.83
CA THR A 62 1.86 13.34 -0.78
C THR A 62 0.46 13.34 -0.17
N ALA A 63 0.38 13.62 1.12
CA ALA A 63 -0.88 13.67 1.85
C ALA A 63 -1.85 14.74 1.30
N ARG A 64 -3.15 14.55 1.53
CA ARG A 64 -4.21 15.46 1.05
C ARG A 64 -4.08 16.88 1.58
N TYR A 65 -3.65 17.03 2.83
CA TYR A 65 -3.54 18.35 3.48
C TYR A 65 -2.34 19.16 2.99
N GLU A 66 -1.45 18.59 2.19
CA GLU A 66 -0.31 19.31 1.63
C GLU A 66 -0.74 20.21 0.47
N ALA A 67 -1.28 21.38 0.82
CA ALA A 67 -1.84 22.35 -0.14
C ALA A 67 -0.79 22.93 -1.11
N ARG A 68 0.51 22.84 -0.77
CA ARG A 68 1.60 23.36 -1.60
C ARG A 68 1.82 22.58 -2.88
N ILE A 69 1.29 21.36 -2.99
CA ILE A 69 1.45 20.49 -4.15
C ILE A 69 0.08 20.32 -4.82
N PRO A 70 -0.21 21.08 -5.87
CA PRO A 70 -1.53 21.06 -6.50
C PRO A 70 -1.81 19.77 -7.26
N VAL A 71 -0.76 19.08 -7.77
CA VAL A 71 -0.91 17.82 -8.52
C VAL A 71 -0.47 16.67 -7.64
N LYS A 72 -1.42 15.84 -7.24
CA LYS A 72 -1.16 14.63 -6.46
C LYS A 72 -0.80 13.48 -7.39
N ARG A 73 0.45 13.04 -7.37
CA ARG A 73 0.91 11.89 -8.16
C ARG A 73 0.69 10.60 -7.37
N ALA A 74 0.24 9.57 -8.07
CA ALA A 74 0.16 8.20 -7.57
C ALA A 74 1.26 7.37 -8.25
N PRO A 75 2.40 7.10 -7.61
CA PRO A 75 3.47 6.30 -8.20
C PRO A 75 3.02 4.84 -8.38
N VAL A 76 3.10 4.34 -9.60
CA VAL A 76 2.69 2.95 -9.94
C VAL A 76 3.79 2.16 -10.63
N ILE A 77 4.82 2.82 -11.16
CA ILE A 77 5.92 2.20 -11.89
C ILE A 77 7.05 1.83 -10.93
N ASP A 78 7.49 0.58 -11.01
CA ASP A 78 8.64 0.06 -10.29
C ASP A 78 9.91 0.36 -11.10
N TYR A 79 10.74 1.29 -10.63
CA TYR A 79 12.03 1.57 -11.29
C TYR A 79 13.16 0.76 -10.65
N ASN A 80 13.94 1.41 -9.77
CA ASN A 80 15.02 0.76 -9.03
C ASN A 80 14.50 0.07 -7.76
N THR A 81 13.31 0.44 -7.32
CA THR A 81 12.60 -0.09 -6.16
C THR A 81 11.14 -0.29 -6.51
N LEU A 82 10.43 -1.07 -5.70
CA LEU A 82 8.98 -1.19 -5.80
C LEU A 82 8.31 0.17 -5.66
N SER A 83 7.25 0.40 -6.42
CA SER A 83 6.46 1.61 -6.27
C SER A 83 5.68 1.61 -4.95
N SER A 84 5.43 2.79 -4.38
CA SER A 84 4.65 2.87 -3.15
C SER A 84 3.24 2.27 -3.27
N ASN A 85 2.64 2.32 -4.46
CA ASN A 85 1.35 1.71 -4.70
C ASN A 85 1.41 0.17 -4.84
N SER A 86 2.49 -0.41 -5.41
CA SER A 86 2.65 -1.87 -5.42
C SER A 86 2.91 -2.42 -4.01
N ILE A 87 3.64 -1.67 -3.17
CA ILE A 87 3.80 -2.01 -1.73
C ILE A 87 2.46 -1.88 -0.99
N MET A 88 1.67 -0.85 -1.29
CA MET A 88 0.33 -0.71 -0.68
C MET A 88 -0.62 -1.82 -1.13
N ALA A 89 -0.51 -2.32 -2.35
CA ALA A 89 -1.27 -3.48 -2.80
C ALA A 89 -0.97 -4.73 -1.96
N ASP A 90 0.31 -4.99 -1.67
CA ASP A 90 0.72 -6.05 -0.73
C ASP A 90 0.14 -5.82 0.66
N ASN A 91 0.28 -4.62 1.19
CA ASN A 91 -0.28 -4.26 2.50
C ASN A 91 -1.79 -4.46 2.58
N LEU A 92 -2.52 -4.15 1.52
CA LEU A 92 -3.97 -4.38 1.46
C LEU A 92 -4.32 -5.87 1.50
N LEU A 93 -3.59 -6.73 0.79
CA LEU A 93 -3.75 -8.18 0.88
C LEU A 93 -3.46 -8.71 2.30
N LEU A 94 -2.36 -8.27 2.90
CA LEU A 94 -2.00 -8.65 4.28
C LEU A 94 -3.05 -8.17 5.29
N LEU A 95 -3.54 -6.93 5.16
CA LEU A 95 -4.61 -6.40 6.01
C LEU A 95 -5.90 -7.19 5.87
N TYR A 96 -6.27 -7.57 4.65
CA TYR A 96 -7.43 -8.42 4.41
C TYR A 96 -7.27 -9.78 5.12
N LYS A 97 -6.14 -10.45 4.98
CA LYS A 97 -5.84 -11.72 5.66
C LYS A 97 -5.92 -11.63 7.18
N ILE A 98 -5.42 -10.53 7.75
CA ILE A 98 -5.37 -10.33 9.21
C ILE A 98 -6.73 -9.96 9.77
N THR A 99 -7.52 -9.16 9.04
CA THR A 99 -8.74 -8.54 9.59
C THR A 99 -10.04 -9.12 9.05
N GLY A 100 -10.01 -9.79 7.90
CA GLY A 100 -11.21 -10.20 7.16
C GLY A 100 -12.05 -9.04 6.61
N ASN A 101 -11.56 -7.79 6.64
CA ASN A 101 -12.34 -6.65 6.21
C ASN A 101 -12.27 -6.48 4.69
N ASP A 102 -13.41 -6.68 4.04
CA ASP A 102 -13.58 -6.62 2.59
C ASP A 102 -13.16 -5.33 1.92
N ILE A 103 -13.08 -4.21 2.67
CA ILE A 103 -12.65 -2.94 2.08
C ILE A 103 -11.24 -3.04 1.51
N TYR A 104 -10.35 -3.80 2.14
CA TYR A 104 -8.98 -3.95 1.71
C TYR A 104 -8.88 -4.74 0.40
N ILE A 105 -9.57 -5.88 0.30
CA ILE A 105 -9.55 -6.68 -0.93
C ILE A 105 -10.28 -5.98 -2.09
N LYS A 106 -11.34 -5.24 -1.83
CA LYS A 106 -12.03 -4.42 -2.84
C LYS A 106 -11.12 -3.32 -3.36
N THR A 107 -10.38 -2.64 -2.48
CA THR A 107 -9.41 -1.62 -2.88
C THR A 107 -8.27 -2.21 -3.69
N PHE A 108 -7.73 -3.35 -3.28
CA PHE A 108 -6.72 -4.09 -4.05
C PHE A 108 -7.22 -4.43 -5.46
N LYS A 109 -8.40 -5.05 -5.58
CA LYS A 109 -8.98 -5.40 -6.89
C LYS A 109 -9.16 -4.18 -7.78
N GLN A 110 -9.58 -3.06 -7.23
CA GLN A 110 -9.69 -1.80 -7.97
C GLN A 110 -8.34 -1.29 -8.47
N GLN A 111 -7.29 -1.38 -7.63
CA GLN A 111 -5.93 -1.04 -8.06
C GLN A 111 -5.49 -1.91 -9.23
N ILE A 112 -5.61 -3.24 -9.11
CA ILE A 112 -5.24 -4.17 -10.18
C ILE A 112 -5.99 -3.88 -11.48
N TYR A 113 -7.29 -3.65 -11.40
CA TYR A 113 -8.09 -3.28 -12.57
C TYR A 113 -7.55 -2.02 -13.25
N ASN A 114 -7.21 -1.00 -12.49
CA ASN A 114 -6.76 0.28 -13.03
C ASN A 114 -5.33 0.25 -13.60
N ILE A 115 -4.45 -0.65 -13.10
CA ILE A 115 -3.07 -0.77 -13.63
C ILE A 115 -2.93 -1.83 -14.73
N GLN A 116 -3.99 -2.57 -15.02
CA GLN A 116 -3.95 -3.67 -16.00
C GLN A 116 -3.34 -3.27 -17.35
N PRO A 117 -3.67 -2.11 -17.96
CA PRO A 117 -3.05 -1.71 -19.22
C PRO A 117 -1.53 -1.49 -19.09
N GLN A 118 -1.07 -0.91 -17.97
CA GLN A 118 0.35 -0.71 -17.71
C GLN A 118 1.06 -2.02 -17.40
N LEU A 119 0.42 -2.95 -16.68
CA LEU A 119 0.97 -4.25 -16.35
C LEU A 119 1.33 -5.04 -17.61
N ILE A 120 0.46 -5.00 -18.62
CA ILE A 120 0.69 -5.66 -19.91
C ILE A 120 1.77 -4.95 -20.73
N GLY A 121 1.79 -3.62 -20.71
CA GLY A 121 2.65 -2.82 -21.59
C GLY A 121 4.05 -2.54 -21.03
N SER A 122 4.24 -2.58 -19.72
CA SER A 122 5.49 -2.12 -19.07
C SER A 122 6.36 -3.25 -18.49
N GLY A 123 5.90 -4.50 -18.54
CA GLY A 123 6.71 -5.69 -18.19
C GLY A 123 7.49 -5.58 -16.88
N PRO A 124 8.85 -5.58 -16.94
CA PRO A 124 9.70 -5.58 -15.74
C PRO A 124 9.48 -4.41 -14.78
N PHE A 125 9.00 -3.26 -15.31
CA PHE A 125 8.71 -2.08 -14.49
C PHE A 125 7.42 -2.18 -13.68
N MET A 126 6.76 -3.34 -13.72
CA MET A 126 5.55 -3.67 -12.96
C MET A 126 5.72 -4.95 -12.14
N ALA A 127 6.96 -5.35 -11.85
CA ALA A 127 7.26 -6.61 -11.18
C ALA A 127 6.59 -6.74 -9.80
N GLY A 128 6.57 -5.67 -9.01
CA GLY A 128 5.87 -5.64 -7.72
C GLY A 128 4.39 -5.93 -7.86
N TRP A 129 3.73 -5.35 -8.84
CA TRP A 129 2.33 -5.62 -9.13
C TRP A 129 2.08 -7.06 -9.59
N GLY A 130 2.97 -7.58 -10.47
CA GLY A 130 2.92 -8.98 -10.90
C GLY A 130 3.00 -9.94 -9.72
N MET A 131 3.88 -9.68 -8.77
CA MET A 131 3.99 -10.45 -7.53
C MET A 131 2.67 -10.43 -6.73
N GLN A 132 2.04 -9.28 -6.59
CA GLN A 132 0.79 -9.16 -5.83
C GLN A 132 -0.38 -9.88 -6.52
N VAL A 133 -0.46 -9.80 -7.84
CA VAL A 133 -1.46 -10.56 -8.61
C VAL A 133 -1.24 -12.07 -8.44
N LEU A 134 0.00 -12.53 -8.52
CA LEU A 134 0.35 -13.94 -8.32
C LEU A 134 -0.03 -14.42 -6.92
N ASN A 135 0.34 -13.67 -5.88
CA ASN A 135 0.00 -13.99 -4.50
C ASN A 135 -1.52 -14.13 -4.31
N TYR A 136 -2.28 -13.17 -4.84
CA TYR A 136 -3.73 -13.18 -4.75
C TYR A 136 -4.35 -14.41 -5.45
N LEU A 137 -3.93 -14.69 -6.69
CA LEU A 137 -4.45 -15.84 -7.47
C LEU A 137 -4.09 -17.19 -6.84
N THR A 138 -2.88 -17.32 -6.30
CA THR A 138 -2.45 -18.55 -5.63
C THR A 138 -3.31 -18.84 -4.41
N GLU A 139 -3.71 -17.83 -3.66
CA GLU A 139 -4.58 -17.99 -2.50
C GLU A 139 -6.02 -18.33 -2.88
N GLU A 140 -6.58 -17.67 -3.90
CA GLU A 140 -7.92 -18.03 -4.39
C GLU A 140 -7.98 -19.49 -4.87
N LEU A 141 -6.95 -19.97 -5.56
CA LEU A 141 -6.84 -21.36 -5.99
C LEU A 141 -6.77 -22.34 -4.80
N THR A 142 -5.97 -22.01 -3.78
CA THR A 142 -5.84 -22.87 -2.59
C THR A 142 -7.18 -23.00 -1.85
N LEU A 143 -7.88 -21.89 -1.64
CA LEU A 143 -9.19 -21.91 -0.98
C LEU A 143 -10.25 -22.67 -1.77
N SER A 144 -10.20 -22.63 -3.10
CA SER A 144 -11.14 -23.36 -3.96
C SER A 144 -10.91 -24.88 -3.96
N THR A 145 -9.67 -25.33 -3.73
CA THR A 145 -9.33 -26.75 -3.65
C THR A 145 -9.65 -27.39 -2.30
N GLU A 146 -9.66 -26.59 -1.22
CA GLU A 146 -10.02 -27.07 0.13
C GLU A 146 -11.55 -27.24 0.33
N GLN A 147 -12.36 -26.73 -0.59
CA GLN A 147 -13.83 -26.81 -0.54
C GLN A 147 -14.42 -27.97 -1.38
N GLN A 148 -13.57 -28.76 -2.02
CA GLN A 148 -13.96 -29.96 -2.78
C GLN A 148 -13.67 -31.26 -2.00
#